data_0c958b9d4c314b95002b853c98814a30
#
_entry.id   0c958b9d4c314b95002b853c98814a30
#
_cell.length_a   1.000
_cell.length_b   1.000
_cell.length_c   1.000
_cell.angle_alpha   90.00
_cell.angle_beta   90.00
_cell.angle_gamma   90.00
#
_symmetry.space_group_name_H-M   'P 1'
#
loop_
_entity.id
_entity.type
_entity.pdbx_description
1 polymer ?
#
loop_
_entity_poly.entity_id
_entity_poly.type
_entity_poly.pdbx_seq_one_letter_code
_entity_poly.pdbx_strand_id
1 'polypeptide(L)'
;MEELMRGKIQAYYGTDTKRLYLGDCLELLRKMKPESVDMIFADPPYFLSNNGITCQGGRMVSVNKASWDEGGDFKENHAFNRRWIRMCRRVLKPGGTIWISGTLHNIYSIGMALQQE
;
A
#
# COMPACT_ATOMS: atom_id res chain seq x y z
N MET A 1 -16.10 12.69 -9.13
CA MET A 1 -15.36 11.46 -8.74
C MET A 1 -15.02 10.54 -9.91
N GLU A 2 -15.80 10.47 -10.96
CA GLU A 2 -15.39 9.80 -12.22
C GLU A 2 -14.13 10.42 -12.86
N GLU A 3 -13.83 11.66 -12.54
CA GLU A 3 -12.65 12.37 -13.06
C GLU A 3 -11.30 11.88 -12.51
N LEU A 4 -11.27 11.12 -11.41
CA LEU A 4 -10.03 10.63 -10.81
C LEU A 4 -9.41 9.45 -11.56
N MET A 5 -10.21 8.73 -12.33
CA MET A 5 -9.81 7.51 -13.01
C MET A 5 -9.70 7.69 -14.53
N ARG A 6 -8.71 7.03 -15.12
CA ARG A 6 -8.57 6.88 -16.58
C ARG A 6 -9.34 5.65 -17.02
N GLY A 7 -10.44 5.85 -17.73
CA GLY A 7 -11.31 4.76 -18.21
C GLY A 7 -12.34 4.29 -17.17
N LYS A 8 -13.19 3.37 -17.58
CA LYS A 8 -14.25 2.81 -16.72
C LYS A 8 -13.65 1.75 -15.80
N ILE A 9 -13.66 2.02 -14.49
CA ILE A 9 -13.36 1.03 -13.46
C ILE A 9 -14.62 0.88 -12.63
N GLN A 10 -15.10 -0.34 -12.52
CA GLN A 10 -16.26 -0.63 -11.70
C GLN A 10 -15.87 -0.61 -10.21
N ALA A 11 -16.51 0.26 -9.45
CA ALA A 11 -16.39 0.23 -8.00
C ALA A 11 -17.13 -0.99 -7.45
N TYR A 12 -16.55 -1.63 -6.44
CA TYR A 12 -17.20 -2.70 -5.69
C TYR A 12 -18.42 -2.15 -4.90
N TYR A 13 -18.26 -0.94 -4.36
CA TYR A 13 -19.31 -0.21 -3.67
C TYR A 13 -19.11 1.29 -3.88
N GLY A 14 -20.18 2.06 -3.93
CA GLY A 14 -20.08 3.51 -4.05
C GLY A 14 -21.30 4.26 -3.59
N THR A 15 -21.06 5.49 -3.13
CA THR A 15 -22.04 6.53 -2.85
C THR A 15 -21.64 7.79 -3.61
N ASP A 16 -22.36 8.87 -3.42
CA ASP A 16 -22.01 10.16 -4.06
C ASP A 16 -20.62 10.68 -3.65
N THR A 17 -20.19 10.33 -2.44
CA THR A 17 -18.92 10.81 -1.85
C THR A 17 -17.87 9.75 -1.63
N LYS A 18 -18.17 8.45 -1.80
CA LYS A 18 -17.26 7.35 -1.48
C LYS A 18 -17.25 6.32 -2.60
N ARG A 19 -16.09 5.75 -2.86
CA ARG A 19 -15.90 4.61 -3.77
C ARG A 19 -14.97 3.59 -3.13
N LEU A 20 -15.38 2.34 -3.15
CA LEU A 20 -14.57 1.20 -2.72
C LEU A 20 -14.22 0.37 -3.94
N TYR A 21 -12.97 0.06 -4.10
CA TYR A 21 -12.45 -0.80 -5.17
C TYR A 21 -11.82 -2.06 -4.57
N LEU A 22 -12.10 -3.19 -5.16
CA LEU A 22 -11.45 -4.47 -4.83
C LEU A 22 -10.49 -4.81 -5.96
N GLY A 23 -9.21 -4.99 -5.65
CA GLY A 23 -8.20 -5.34 -6.64
C GLY A 23 -6.78 -5.01 -6.19
N ASP A 24 -5.82 -5.26 -7.07
CA ASP A 24 -4.43 -4.90 -6.87
C ASP A 24 -4.26 -3.37 -6.86
N CYS A 25 -3.65 -2.86 -5.79
CA CYS A 25 -3.48 -1.42 -5.61
C CYS A 25 -2.58 -0.77 -6.68
N LEU A 26 -1.58 -1.49 -7.19
CA LEU A 26 -0.71 -0.98 -8.25
C LEU A 26 -1.47 -0.80 -9.57
N GLU A 27 -2.37 -1.71 -9.86
CA GLU A 27 -3.24 -1.60 -11.04
C GLU A 27 -4.25 -0.46 -10.90
N LEU A 28 -4.86 -0.32 -9.73
CA LEU A 28 -5.79 0.77 -9.44
C LEU A 28 -5.08 2.13 -9.49
N LEU A 29 -3.96 2.26 -8.79
CA LEU A 29 -3.18 3.50 -8.82
C LEU A 29 -2.73 3.88 -10.24
N ARG A 30 -2.33 2.91 -11.07
CA ARG A 30 -1.93 3.18 -12.47
C ARG A 30 -3.04 3.82 -13.29
N LYS A 31 -4.28 3.46 -13.02
CA LYS A 31 -5.47 3.99 -13.70
C LYS A 31 -5.92 5.35 -13.14
N MET A 32 -5.45 5.75 -11.98
CA MET A 32 -5.75 7.07 -11.44
C MET A 32 -5.00 8.16 -12.22
N LYS A 33 -5.61 9.33 -12.32
CA LYS A 33 -4.95 10.52 -12.89
C LYS A 33 -3.79 10.95 -12.01
N PRO A 34 -2.68 11.43 -12.58
CA PRO A 34 -1.63 12.08 -11.81
C PRO A 34 -2.16 13.29 -11.05
N GLU A 35 -1.55 13.61 -9.91
CA GLU A 35 -1.83 14.81 -9.14
C GLU A 35 -3.32 15.03 -8.86
N SER A 36 -4.03 13.95 -8.50
CA SER A 36 -5.48 13.98 -8.31
C SER A 36 -5.93 13.72 -6.88
N VAL A 37 -5.01 13.38 -5.98
CA VAL A 37 -5.28 12.98 -4.60
C VAL A 37 -4.64 13.95 -3.63
N ASP A 38 -5.37 14.42 -2.64
CA ASP A 38 -4.87 15.35 -1.62
C ASP A 38 -4.17 14.62 -0.47
N MET A 39 -4.65 13.43 -0.11
CA MET A 39 -4.09 12.64 0.99
C MET A 39 -4.20 11.14 0.68
N ILE A 40 -3.18 10.40 1.07
CA ILE A 40 -3.16 8.93 1.06
C ILE A 40 -2.95 8.44 2.49
N PHE A 41 -3.76 7.47 2.92
CA PHE A 41 -3.48 6.64 4.07
C PHE A 41 -3.26 5.20 3.56
N ALA A 42 -2.06 4.66 3.75
CA ALA A 42 -1.67 3.35 3.26
C ALA A 42 -1.40 2.38 4.41
N ASP A 43 -1.98 1.19 4.32
CA ASP A 43 -1.71 0.06 5.21
C ASP A 43 -1.13 -1.10 4.36
N PRO A 44 0.18 -1.05 4.05
CA PRO A 44 0.81 -2.02 3.16
C PRO A 44 1.03 -3.37 3.84
N PRO A 45 1.36 -4.43 3.08
CA PRO A 45 1.80 -5.70 3.65
C PRO A 45 3.01 -5.51 4.57
N TYR A 46 2.96 -6.17 5.74
CA TYR A 46 4.06 -6.10 6.72
C TYR A 46 5.10 -7.22 6.56
N PHE A 47 4.83 -8.16 5.64
CA PHE A 47 5.68 -9.33 5.36
C PHE A 47 5.92 -10.20 6.59
N LEU A 48 4.88 -10.38 7.41
CA LEU A 48 4.94 -11.17 8.64
C LEU A 48 4.57 -12.65 8.43
N SER A 49 3.95 -12.98 7.30
CA SER A 49 3.43 -14.34 7.02
C SER A 49 4.51 -15.32 6.57
N ASN A 50 5.76 -14.90 6.45
CA ASN A 50 6.88 -15.74 6.05
C ASN A 50 7.64 -16.28 7.28
N ASN A 51 7.06 -17.26 7.98
CA ASN A 51 7.55 -17.78 9.25
C ASN A 51 7.70 -16.72 10.35
N GLY A 52 7.00 -15.60 10.24
CA GLY A 52 6.99 -14.57 11.26
C GLY A 52 6.41 -15.09 12.56
N ILE A 53 7.10 -14.81 13.65
CA ILE A 53 6.64 -15.13 15.00
C ILE A 53 6.17 -13.82 15.63
N THR A 54 4.93 -13.80 16.10
CA THR A 54 4.42 -12.69 16.90
C THR A 54 4.06 -13.16 18.30
N CYS A 55 4.00 -12.23 19.22
CA CYS A 55 3.57 -12.52 20.59
C CYS A 55 2.11 -12.14 20.76
N GLN A 56 1.27 -13.11 21.06
CA GLN A 56 -0.13 -12.90 21.38
C GLN A 56 -0.44 -13.47 22.78
N GLY A 57 -0.82 -12.60 23.69
CA GLY A 57 -1.10 -13.01 25.08
C GLY A 57 0.08 -13.66 25.81
N GLY A 58 1.32 -13.20 25.52
CA GLY A 58 2.54 -13.75 26.13
C GLY A 58 3.03 -15.07 25.50
N ARG A 59 2.40 -15.56 24.43
CA ARG A 59 2.82 -16.75 23.69
C ARG A 59 3.30 -16.40 22.30
N MET A 60 4.37 -17.05 21.87
CA MET A 60 4.85 -16.96 20.51
C MET A 60 3.93 -17.77 19.59
N VAL A 61 3.34 -17.09 18.61
CA VAL A 61 2.45 -17.71 17.63
C VAL A 61 2.95 -17.42 16.22
N SER A 62 2.79 -18.41 15.34
CA SER A 62 3.07 -18.20 13.92
C SER A 62 2.00 -17.31 13.30
N VAL A 63 2.42 -16.34 12.50
CA VAL A 63 1.50 -15.47 11.75
C VAL A 63 1.55 -15.88 10.29
N ASN A 64 0.44 -16.42 9.82
CA ASN A 64 0.24 -16.69 8.40
C ASN A 64 -1.10 -16.10 7.98
N LYS A 65 -1.10 -14.83 7.57
CA LYS A 65 -2.34 -14.09 7.27
C LYS A 65 -2.86 -14.41 5.87
N ALA A 66 -2.01 -14.33 4.86
CA ALA A 66 -2.38 -14.59 3.47
C ALA A 66 -1.14 -14.53 2.56
N SER A 67 -1.26 -15.05 1.35
CA SER A 67 -0.16 -15.03 0.35
C SER A 67 0.32 -13.63 -0.01
N TRP A 68 -0.54 -12.62 0.05
CA TRP A 68 -0.15 -11.23 -0.21
C TRP A 68 0.73 -10.61 0.90
N ASP A 69 0.77 -11.21 2.10
CA ASP A 69 1.63 -10.80 3.20
C ASP A 69 2.89 -11.71 3.32
N GLU A 70 3.02 -12.69 2.43
CA GLU A 70 4.24 -13.47 2.29
C GLU A 70 5.34 -12.59 1.71
N GLY A 71 6.45 -12.46 2.43
CA GLY A 71 7.60 -11.70 1.97
C GLY A 71 8.59 -12.58 1.22
N GLY A 72 9.23 -12.00 0.21
CA GLY A 72 10.46 -12.51 -0.35
C GLY A 72 11.67 -12.15 0.52
N ASP A 73 12.84 -12.09 -0.08
CA ASP A 73 14.00 -11.53 0.60
C ASP A 73 13.86 -10.00 0.80
N PHE A 74 14.77 -9.40 1.56
CA PHE A 74 14.76 -7.97 1.80
C PHE A 74 14.73 -7.13 0.52
N LYS A 75 15.45 -7.56 -0.53
CA LYS A 75 15.53 -6.82 -1.80
C LYS A 75 14.20 -6.82 -2.53
N GLU A 76 13.51 -7.95 -2.54
CA GLU A 76 12.19 -8.10 -3.15
C GLU A 76 11.15 -7.25 -2.43
N ASN A 77 11.13 -7.32 -1.10
CA ASN A 77 10.23 -6.52 -0.27
C ASN A 77 10.50 -5.03 -0.44
N HIS A 78 11.76 -4.61 -0.49
CA HIS A 78 12.13 -3.22 -0.73
C HIS A 78 11.75 -2.75 -2.13
N ALA A 79 11.96 -3.58 -3.15
CA ALA A 79 11.55 -3.28 -4.52
C ALA A 79 10.01 -3.13 -4.64
N PHE A 80 9.24 -3.94 -3.92
CA PHE A 80 7.81 -3.80 -3.82
C PHE A 80 7.43 -2.46 -3.17
N ASN A 81 8.04 -2.11 -2.03
CA ASN A 81 7.79 -0.85 -1.34
C ASN A 81 8.07 0.35 -2.24
N ARG A 82 9.17 0.35 -2.96
CA ARG A 82 9.48 1.41 -3.93
C ARG A 82 8.42 1.53 -5.02
N ARG A 83 7.92 0.42 -5.55
CA ARG A 83 6.92 0.44 -6.64
C ARG A 83 5.62 1.14 -6.21
N TRP A 84 5.03 0.72 -5.10
CA TRP A 84 3.76 1.31 -4.68
C TRP A 84 3.93 2.75 -4.18
N ILE A 85 5.04 3.09 -3.50
CA ILE A 85 5.33 4.46 -3.07
C ILE A 85 5.47 5.39 -4.29
N ARG A 86 6.20 4.97 -5.32
CA ARG A 86 6.30 5.71 -6.59
C ARG A 86 4.93 5.96 -7.21
N MET A 87 4.05 4.97 -7.19
CA MET A 87 2.70 5.14 -7.72
C MET A 87 1.86 6.09 -6.85
N CYS A 88 1.99 6.05 -5.54
CA CYS A 88 1.37 7.01 -4.63
C CYS A 88 1.85 8.44 -4.91
N ARG A 89 3.16 8.63 -5.01
CA ARG A 89 3.73 9.95 -5.37
C ARG A 89 3.16 10.49 -6.68
N ARG A 90 3.00 9.65 -7.69
CA ARG A 90 2.45 10.08 -8.98
C ARG A 90 1.03 10.63 -8.88
N VAL A 91 0.19 10.04 -8.04
CA VAL A 91 -1.22 10.44 -7.89
C VAL A 91 -1.44 11.55 -6.87
N LEU A 92 -0.51 11.76 -5.95
CA LEU A 92 -0.56 12.86 -4.99
C LEU A 92 -0.38 14.20 -5.70
N LYS A 93 -1.22 15.16 -5.33
CA LYS A 93 -1.05 16.56 -5.73
C LYS A 93 0.22 17.16 -5.13
N PRO A 94 0.79 18.21 -5.73
CA PRO A 94 1.79 19.05 -5.06
C PRO A 94 1.26 19.52 -3.70
N GLY A 95 2.02 19.30 -2.63
CA GLY A 95 1.59 19.60 -1.27
C GLY A 95 0.66 18.55 -0.62
N GLY A 96 0.30 17.49 -1.35
CA GLY A 96 -0.44 16.37 -0.78
C GLY A 96 0.38 15.59 0.26
N THR A 97 -0.30 14.86 1.12
CA THR A 97 0.32 14.12 2.23
C THR A 97 0.11 12.62 2.11
N ILE A 98 1.08 11.84 2.61
CA ILE A 98 0.96 10.40 2.72
C ILE A 98 1.22 9.95 4.17
N TRP A 99 0.33 9.10 4.68
CA TRP A 99 0.46 8.43 5.96
C TRP A 99 0.57 6.94 5.73
N ILE A 100 1.54 6.30 6.34
CA ILE A 100 1.82 4.88 6.12
C ILE A 100 1.92 4.19 7.46
N SER A 101 1.09 3.17 7.68
CA SER A 101 1.26 2.27 8.82
C SER A 101 2.39 1.28 8.54
N GLY A 102 3.03 0.81 9.60
CA GLY A 102 4.13 -0.14 9.47
C GLY A 102 4.51 -0.77 10.80
N THR A 103 5.31 -1.81 10.70
CA THR A 103 5.97 -2.48 11.84
C THR A 103 7.47 -2.32 11.74
N LEU A 104 8.21 -2.72 12.78
CA LEU A 104 9.68 -2.72 12.76
C LEU A 104 10.27 -3.54 11.59
N HIS A 105 9.51 -4.52 11.09
CA HIS A 105 9.97 -5.40 10.01
C HIS A 105 10.03 -4.71 8.65
N ASN A 106 9.19 -3.70 8.42
CA ASN A 106 9.11 -3.04 7.11
C ASN A 106 9.30 -1.52 7.13
N ILE A 107 9.17 -0.86 8.31
CA ILE A 107 9.16 0.61 8.38
C ILE A 107 10.47 1.24 7.88
N TYR A 108 11.61 0.62 8.13
CA TYR A 108 12.90 1.12 7.65
C TYR A 108 13.02 1.04 6.13
N SER A 109 12.52 -0.05 5.54
CA SER A 109 12.45 -0.20 4.08
C SER A 109 11.52 0.83 3.46
N ILE A 110 10.37 1.10 4.09
CA ILE A 110 9.43 2.15 3.66
C ILE A 110 10.07 3.54 3.75
N GLY A 111 10.73 3.86 4.87
CA GLY A 111 11.42 5.13 5.05
C GLY A 111 12.51 5.36 4.00
N MET A 112 13.30 4.33 3.69
CA MET A 112 14.31 4.40 2.62
C MET A 112 13.66 4.58 1.25
N ALA A 113 12.57 3.85 0.96
CA ALA A 113 11.85 3.98 -0.29
C ALA A 113 11.27 5.39 -0.49
N LEU A 114 10.73 6.00 0.57
CA LEU A 114 10.25 7.40 0.54
C LEU A 114 11.35 8.40 0.20
N GLN A 115 12.59 8.15 0.62
CA GLN A 115 13.72 9.01 0.26
C GLN A 115 14.21 8.79 -1.17
N GLN A 116 14.02 7.60 -1.71
CA GLN A 116 14.46 7.24 -3.06
C GLN A 116 13.48 7.67 -4.15
N GLU A 117 12.20 7.75 -3.84
CA GLU A 117 11.14 8.08 -4.79
C GLU A 117 10.66 9.52 -4.66
#